data_d8174aa606099f02ac9122229bde1151
#
_entry.id   d8174aa606099f02ac9122229bde1151
#
_cell.length_a   1.000
_cell.length_b   1.000
_cell.length_c   1.000
_cell.angle_alpha   90.00
_cell.angle_beta   90.00
_cell.angle_gamma   90.00
#
_symmetry.space_group_name_H-M   'P 1'
#
loop_
_entity.id
_entity.type
_entity.pdbx_description
1 polymer ?
#
loop_
_entity_poly.entity_id
_entity_poly.type
_entity_poly.pdbx_seq_one_letter_code
_entity_poly.pdbx_strand_id
1 'polypeptide(L)'
;MDSLTSLTSFVRTAETLSFVQAARLLGISASAVGKNVARLEHKLGVRLFNRSTRNVSLTAEGAAFLTRCQSILEQIQEAESELTSSLSQPTGKLRISLPVIGYRLLLPALTAFSRLYPQVELDLDFSDRLVNLIDEGVDVAIRSGELADSRLIARTLGGFRFVLCASPAYLAEYGVPGSPAELAAHKCIFFRFPATGLIQPWELRGMRLTGDFRSAAVMTVNNIEAAIRLSAAGMGIAYVPDFVVREAMDEGQLQEVLPGCCVKDGHFSVLWPASRYLSPRIRCFIDFIAAAEIPLSPASASPTT
;
A
#
# COMPACT_ATOMS: atom_id res chain seq x y z
N MET A 1 13.73 28.69 -17.65
CA MET A 1 14.66 27.62 -18.06
C MET A 1 15.69 27.26 -16.98
N ASP A 2 16.27 28.20 -16.26
CA ASP A 2 17.31 27.88 -15.25
C ASP A 2 16.89 26.97 -14.09
N SER A 3 15.62 26.98 -13.71
CA SER A 3 15.13 26.16 -12.59
C SER A 3 15.11 24.67 -12.94
N LEU A 4 14.64 24.29 -14.13
CA LEU A 4 14.54 22.88 -14.55
C LEU A 4 15.93 22.26 -14.72
N THR A 5 16.88 22.99 -15.34
CA THR A 5 18.26 22.54 -15.50
C THR A 5 18.94 22.31 -14.13
N SER A 6 18.64 23.16 -13.15
CA SER A 6 19.18 22.98 -11.79
C SER A 6 18.58 21.77 -11.07
N LEU A 7 17.27 21.54 -11.23
CA LEU A 7 16.58 20.36 -10.71
C LEU A 7 17.13 19.07 -11.35
N THR A 8 17.26 19.03 -12.66
CA THR A 8 17.81 17.87 -13.39
C THR A 8 19.25 17.58 -12.97
N SER A 9 20.08 18.65 -12.80
CA SER A 9 21.46 18.50 -12.31
C SER A 9 21.49 17.92 -10.89
N PHE A 10 20.59 18.37 -10.02
CA PHE A 10 20.47 17.84 -8.66
C PHE A 10 20.06 16.37 -8.67
N VAL A 11 18.99 15.99 -9.38
CA VAL A 11 18.48 14.61 -9.43
C VAL A 11 19.55 13.65 -9.96
N ARG A 12 20.20 13.99 -11.09
CA ARG A 12 21.25 13.13 -11.65
C ARG A 12 22.47 13.00 -10.74
N THR A 13 22.81 14.07 -9.99
CA THR A 13 23.88 13.97 -8.98
C THR A 13 23.49 13.11 -7.81
N ALA A 14 22.23 13.15 -7.37
CA ALA A 14 21.72 12.34 -6.28
C ALA A 14 21.65 10.83 -6.64
N GLU A 15 21.24 10.52 -7.87
CA GLU A 15 21.18 9.14 -8.38
C GLU A 15 22.56 8.50 -8.52
N THR A 16 23.56 9.27 -8.93
CA THR A 16 24.92 8.76 -9.18
C THR A 16 25.86 8.95 -8.00
N LEU A 17 25.49 9.76 -7.01
CA LEU A 17 26.32 10.25 -5.92
C LEU A 17 27.67 10.82 -6.41
N SER A 18 27.69 11.34 -7.66
CA SER A 18 28.89 11.81 -8.33
C SER A 18 28.60 12.94 -9.33
N PHE A 19 29.19 14.10 -9.07
CA PHE A 19 29.11 15.25 -9.99
C PHE A 19 29.70 14.94 -11.38
N VAL A 20 30.74 14.10 -11.44
CA VAL A 20 31.39 13.70 -12.69
C VAL A 20 30.51 12.75 -13.51
N GLN A 21 29.88 11.79 -12.87
CA GLN A 21 28.96 10.86 -13.56
C GLN A 21 27.69 11.59 -14.01
N ALA A 22 27.11 12.42 -13.16
CA ALA A 22 25.98 13.27 -13.54
C ALA A 22 26.29 14.16 -14.73
N ALA A 23 27.50 14.75 -14.77
CA ALA A 23 27.96 15.56 -15.90
C ALA A 23 28.01 14.79 -17.23
N ARG A 24 28.52 13.54 -17.18
CA ARG A 24 28.54 12.64 -18.35
C ARG A 24 27.13 12.33 -18.84
N LEU A 25 26.20 12.02 -17.92
CA LEU A 25 24.81 11.73 -18.29
C LEU A 25 24.08 12.96 -18.88
N LEU A 26 24.43 14.15 -18.42
CA LEU A 26 23.81 15.40 -18.86
C LEU A 26 24.51 16.06 -20.07
N GLY A 27 25.65 15.53 -20.51
CA GLY A 27 26.42 16.10 -21.61
C GLY A 27 27.01 17.49 -21.31
N ILE A 28 27.25 17.81 -20.02
CA ILE A 28 27.81 19.10 -19.57
C ILE A 28 29.04 18.89 -18.69
N SER A 29 29.76 19.96 -18.34
CA SER A 29 30.92 19.83 -17.45
C SER A 29 30.53 19.61 -15.99
N ALA A 30 31.39 18.89 -15.22
CA ALA A 30 31.17 18.69 -13.78
C ALA A 30 31.10 20.02 -13.02
N SER A 31 31.84 21.05 -13.46
CA SER A 31 31.76 22.40 -12.90
C SER A 31 30.38 23.04 -13.15
N ALA A 32 29.78 22.81 -14.32
CA ALA A 32 28.43 23.30 -14.63
C ALA A 32 27.38 22.63 -13.75
N VAL A 33 27.46 21.29 -13.57
CA VAL A 33 26.58 20.57 -12.63
C VAL A 33 26.72 21.10 -11.23
N GLY A 34 27.97 21.29 -10.74
CA GLY A 34 28.24 21.84 -9.41
C GLY A 34 27.66 23.25 -9.22
N LYS A 35 27.76 24.12 -10.25
CA LYS A 35 27.16 25.46 -10.23
C LYS A 35 25.63 25.42 -10.20
N ASN A 36 25.00 24.54 -10.98
CA ASN A 36 23.56 24.36 -11.01
C ASN A 36 23.02 23.92 -9.65
N VAL A 37 23.66 22.93 -9.05
CA VAL A 37 23.29 22.45 -7.71
C VAL A 37 23.51 23.53 -6.65
N ALA A 38 24.66 24.23 -6.66
CA ALA A 38 24.92 25.33 -5.72
C ALA A 38 23.90 26.47 -5.84
N ARG A 39 23.47 26.81 -7.07
CA ARG A 39 22.42 27.81 -7.32
C ARG A 39 21.08 27.36 -6.73
N LEU A 40 20.75 26.05 -6.87
CA LEU A 40 19.55 25.48 -6.30
C LEU A 40 19.57 25.53 -4.77
N GLU A 41 20.66 25.09 -4.13
CA GLU A 41 20.86 25.15 -2.69
C GLU A 41 20.76 26.60 -2.17
N HIS A 42 21.37 27.55 -2.85
CA HIS A 42 21.28 28.97 -2.50
C HIS A 42 19.85 29.51 -2.59
N LYS A 43 19.13 29.14 -3.68
CA LYS A 43 17.71 29.55 -3.86
C LYS A 43 16.80 28.99 -2.77
N LEU A 44 17.05 27.74 -2.34
CA LEU A 44 16.25 27.06 -1.31
C LEU A 44 16.69 27.43 0.12
N GLY A 45 17.87 28.03 0.30
CA GLY A 45 18.43 28.35 1.60
C GLY A 45 18.90 27.14 2.40
N VAL A 46 18.97 25.95 1.79
CA VAL A 46 19.37 24.72 2.46
C VAL A 46 20.38 23.93 1.62
N ARG A 47 21.23 23.16 2.27
CA ARG A 47 22.12 22.23 1.58
C ARG A 47 21.39 20.92 1.29
N LEU A 48 21.55 20.45 0.06
CA LEU A 48 20.97 19.19 -0.40
C LEU A 48 22.00 18.06 -0.37
N PHE A 49 23.30 18.40 -0.43
CA PHE A 49 24.40 17.45 -0.34
C PHE A 49 25.37 17.76 0.79
N ASN A 50 25.79 16.70 1.48
CA ASN A 50 27.01 16.71 2.28
C ASN A 50 28.20 16.49 1.33
N ARG A 51 29.11 17.46 1.26
CA ARG A 51 30.29 17.42 0.41
C ARG A 51 31.52 17.18 1.29
N SER A 52 32.13 16.02 1.15
CA SER A 52 33.48 15.78 1.64
C SER A 52 34.42 15.62 0.43
N THR A 53 35.72 15.73 0.64
CA THR A 53 36.70 15.55 -0.41
C THR A 53 36.72 14.14 -0.99
N ARG A 54 36.05 13.17 -0.35
CA ARG A 54 36.04 11.76 -0.75
C ARG A 54 34.65 11.23 -1.10
N ASN A 55 33.57 11.80 -0.59
CA ASN A 55 32.22 11.29 -0.77
C ASN A 55 31.17 12.41 -0.92
N VAL A 56 30.19 12.15 -1.79
CA VAL A 56 28.95 12.94 -1.93
C VAL A 56 27.80 12.10 -1.36
N SER A 57 27.05 12.65 -0.42
CA SER A 57 25.84 12.02 0.11
C SER A 57 24.73 13.07 0.25
N LEU A 58 23.49 12.63 0.24
CA LEU A 58 22.35 13.52 0.47
C LEU A 58 22.25 13.93 1.93
N THR A 59 21.76 15.15 2.17
CA THR A 59 21.24 15.56 3.48
C THR A 59 19.83 14.96 3.67
N ALA A 60 19.23 15.08 4.86
CA ALA A 60 17.86 14.69 5.10
C ALA A 60 16.88 15.50 4.21
N GLU A 61 17.14 16.81 4.09
CA GLU A 61 16.40 17.71 3.21
C GLU A 61 16.59 17.33 1.74
N GLY A 62 17.83 16.95 1.34
CA GLY A 62 18.16 16.50 -0.01
C GLY A 62 17.41 15.22 -0.36
N ALA A 63 17.32 14.25 0.55
CA ALA A 63 16.59 13.01 0.32
C ALA A 63 15.08 13.25 0.14
N ALA A 64 14.47 14.04 1.04
CA ALA A 64 13.06 14.40 0.94
C ALA A 64 12.77 15.20 -0.36
N PHE A 65 13.67 16.09 -0.75
CA PHE A 65 13.52 16.91 -1.96
C PHE A 65 13.72 16.07 -3.25
N LEU A 66 14.61 15.06 -3.22
CA LEU A 66 14.87 14.17 -4.36
C LEU A 66 13.59 13.48 -4.84
N THR A 67 12.84 12.87 -3.93
CA THR A 67 11.59 12.16 -4.25
C THR A 67 10.60 13.07 -4.99
N ARG A 68 10.47 14.32 -4.53
CA ARG A 68 9.59 15.31 -5.17
C ARG A 68 10.11 15.77 -6.53
N CYS A 69 11.42 15.99 -6.65
CA CYS A 69 12.02 16.40 -7.93
C CYS A 69 11.92 15.32 -8.99
N GLN A 70 12.11 14.05 -8.63
CA GLN A 70 11.93 12.92 -9.55
C GLN A 70 10.51 12.89 -10.09
N SER A 71 9.50 12.97 -9.24
CA SER A 71 8.10 13.01 -9.66
C SER A 71 7.77 14.19 -10.60
N ILE A 72 8.32 15.39 -10.31
CA ILE A 72 8.12 16.57 -11.18
C ILE A 72 8.75 16.38 -12.55
N LEU A 73 9.99 15.87 -12.61
CA LEU A 73 10.69 15.65 -13.87
C LEU A 73 9.99 14.56 -14.71
N GLU A 74 9.49 13.51 -14.08
CA GLU A 74 8.69 12.48 -14.73
C GLU A 74 7.41 13.07 -15.33
N GLN A 75 6.68 13.91 -14.57
CA GLN A 75 5.47 14.57 -15.07
C GLN A 75 5.75 15.49 -16.28
N ILE A 76 6.89 16.18 -16.31
CA ILE A 76 7.27 17.00 -17.46
C ILE A 76 7.54 16.11 -18.68
N GLN A 77 8.30 15.03 -18.52
CA GLN A 77 8.58 14.08 -19.61
C GLN A 77 7.30 13.43 -20.15
N GLU A 78 6.35 13.13 -19.26
CA GLU A 78 5.04 12.61 -19.66
C GLU A 78 4.25 13.62 -20.47
N ALA A 79 4.18 14.87 -20.02
CA ALA A 79 3.50 15.93 -20.73
C ALA A 79 4.10 16.17 -22.13
N GLU A 80 5.44 16.08 -22.27
CA GLU A 80 6.13 16.17 -23.55
C GLU A 80 5.82 14.96 -24.45
N SER A 81 5.77 13.75 -23.89
CA SER A 81 5.46 12.53 -24.64
C SER A 81 4.01 12.45 -25.09
N GLU A 82 3.06 12.99 -24.31
CA GLU A 82 1.66 13.09 -24.70
C GLU A 82 1.44 13.96 -25.94
N LEU A 83 2.22 15.02 -26.08
CA LEU A 83 2.15 15.91 -27.26
C LEU A 83 2.74 15.26 -28.51
N THR A 84 3.66 14.33 -28.34
CA THR A 84 4.37 13.70 -29.47
C THR A 84 3.75 12.38 -29.92
N SER A 85 2.85 11.77 -29.13
CA SER A 85 2.28 10.46 -29.46
C SER A 85 0.85 10.28 -28.98
N SER A 86 -0.10 10.42 -29.87
CA SER A 86 -1.50 10.01 -29.64
C SER A 86 -1.71 8.49 -29.54
N LEU A 87 -0.64 7.65 -29.50
CA LEU A 87 -0.67 6.19 -29.55
C LEU A 87 0.44 5.49 -28.74
N SER A 88 1.17 6.19 -27.84
CA SER A 88 2.27 5.51 -27.14
C SER A 88 1.77 4.63 -26.00
N GLN A 89 2.31 3.42 -25.95
CA GLN A 89 2.13 2.52 -24.80
C GLN A 89 2.63 3.20 -23.52
N PRO A 90 1.95 2.97 -22.37
CA PRO A 90 2.39 3.53 -21.10
C PRO A 90 3.79 3.04 -20.75
N THR A 91 4.65 3.96 -20.30
CA THR A 91 6.05 3.69 -19.94
C THR A 91 6.41 4.34 -18.62
N GLY A 92 7.55 3.96 -18.06
CA GLY A 92 8.12 4.56 -16.85
C GLY A 92 7.78 3.81 -15.57
N LYS A 93 8.17 4.37 -14.44
CA LYS A 93 8.04 3.75 -13.11
C LYS A 93 6.69 4.09 -12.48
N LEU A 94 5.98 3.08 -12.02
CA LEU A 94 4.70 3.18 -11.31
C LEU A 94 4.87 2.70 -9.87
N ARG A 95 4.78 3.62 -8.91
CA ARG A 95 4.90 3.34 -7.49
C ARG A 95 3.55 3.07 -6.87
N ILE A 96 3.37 1.86 -6.35
CA ILE A 96 2.10 1.39 -5.81
C ILE A 96 2.29 0.97 -4.35
N SER A 97 1.52 1.55 -3.44
CA SER A 97 1.47 1.10 -2.06
C SER A 97 0.25 0.21 -1.82
N LEU A 98 0.49 -0.96 -1.24
CA LEU A 98 -0.45 -2.05 -1.09
C LEU A 98 -0.55 -2.46 0.38
N PRO A 99 -1.70 -2.92 0.90
CA PRO A 99 -1.75 -3.54 2.24
C PRO A 99 -0.92 -4.82 2.23
N VAL A 100 -0.26 -5.12 3.35
CA VAL A 100 0.62 -6.31 3.47
C VAL A 100 -0.11 -7.56 3.00
N ILE A 101 -1.33 -7.78 3.47
CA ILE A 101 -2.13 -8.96 3.11
C ILE A 101 -2.65 -8.94 1.66
N GLY A 102 -2.60 -7.78 1.00
CA GLY A 102 -3.06 -7.59 -0.38
C GLY A 102 -2.33 -8.45 -1.41
N TYR A 103 -1.13 -8.95 -1.09
CA TYR A 103 -0.39 -9.82 -2.00
C TYR A 103 -1.19 -11.06 -2.39
N ARG A 104 -1.98 -11.64 -1.49
CA ARG A 104 -2.80 -12.84 -1.77
C ARG A 104 -3.85 -12.62 -2.86
N LEU A 105 -4.37 -11.41 -2.98
CA LEU A 105 -5.40 -11.06 -3.96
C LEU A 105 -4.83 -10.41 -5.21
N LEU A 106 -3.84 -9.55 -5.05
CA LEU A 106 -3.45 -8.61 -6.09
C LEU A 106 -2.29 -9.08 -6.96
N LEU A 107 -1.43 -10.00 -6.47
CA LEU A 107 -0.28 -10.50 -7.25
C LEU A 107 -0.66 -11.09 -8.62
N PRO A 108 -1.74 -11.87 -8.77
CA PRO A 108 -2.14 -12.36 -10.10
C PRO A 108 -2.46 -11.22 -11.07
N ALA A 109 -3.22 -10.20 -10.61
CA ALA A 109 -3.57 -9.04 -11.42
C ALA A 109 -2.33 -8.17 -11.73
N LEU A 110 -1.45 -7.93 -10.75
CA LEU A 110 -0.20 -7.21 -10.95
C LEU A 110 0.73 -7.92 -11.96
N THR A 111 0.80 -9.24 -11.90
CA THR A 111 1.56 -10.05 -12.86
C THR A 111 0.97 -9.93 -14.27
N ALA A 112 -0.35 -9.98 -14.39
CA ALA A 112 -1.03 -9.82 -15.68
C ALA A 112 -0.83 -8.40 -16.25
N PHE A 113 -0.89 -7.37 -15.39
CA PHE A 113 -0.60 -6.00 -15.78
C PHE A 113 0.83 -5.83 -16.31
N SER A 114 1.82 -6.36 -15.59
CA SER A 114 3.23 -6.28 -16.00
C SER A 114 3.51 -6.97 -17.35
N ARG A 115 2.77 -8.06 -17.66
CA ARG A 115 2.87 -8.72 -18.97
C ARG A 115 2.21 -7.91 -20.10
N LEU A 116 1.10 -7.22 -19.78
CA LEU A 116 0.38 -6.41 -20.76
C LEU A 116 1.11 -5.10 -21.06
N TYR A 117 1.78 -4.52 -20.05
CA TYR A 117 2.52 -3.26 -20.14
C TYR A 117 3.98 -3.43 -19.74
N PRO A 118 4.81 -4.12 -20.55
CA PRO A 118 6.17 -4.50 -20.19
C PRO A 118 7.15 -3.31 -20.06
N GLN A 119 6.74 -2.13 -20.54
CA GLN A 119 7.53 -0.89 -20.41
C GLN A 119 7.21 -0.10 -19.13
N VAL A 120 6.24 -0.57 -18.33
CA VAL A 120 5.94 0.00 -17.01
C VAL A 120 6.70 -0.79 -15.95
N GLU A 121 7.63 -0.13 -15.27
CA GLU A 121 8.33 -0.68 -14.11
C GLU A 121 7.44 -0.54 -12.89
N LEU A 122 7.04 -1.67 -12.27
CA LEU A 122 6.27 -1.67 -11.02
C LEU A 122 7.20 -1.59 -9.81
N ASP A 123 7.01 -0.57 -8.96
CA ASP A 123 7.63 -0.41 -7.66
C ASP A 123 6.56 -0.62 -6.58
N LEU A 124 6.58 -1.79 -5.93
CA LEU A 124 5.53 -2.26 -5.03
C LEU A 124 5.97 -2.15 -3.57
N ASP A 125 5.30 -1.30 -2.79
CA ASP A 125 5.48 -1.21 -1.34
C ASP A 125 4.30 -1.86 -0.61
N PHE A 126 4.58 -2.98 0.08
CA PHE A 126 3.58 -3.67 0.92
C PHE A 126 3.67 -3.13 2.34
N SER A 127 2.77 -2.22 2.68
CA SER A 127 2.75 -1.54 3.97
C SER A 127 1.33 -1.24 4.45
N ASP A 128 1.08 -1.52 5.74
CA ASP A 128 -0.18 -1.16 6.41
C ASP A 128 -0.10 0.22 7.10
N ARG A 129 0.92 1.01 6.81
CA ARG A 129 1.03 2.39 7.29
C ARG A 129 0.06 3.29 6.52
N LEU A 130 -0.41 4.34 7.18
CA LEU A 130 -1.05 5.45 6.48
C LEU A 130 0.03 6.23 5.74
N VAL A 131 0.08 6.04 4.43
CA VAL A 131 1.04 6.70 3.54
C VAL A 131 0.41 8.00 3.05
N ASN A 132 1.13 9.11 3.17
CA ASN A 132 0.77 10.32 2.46
C ASN A 132 1.27 10.17 1.01
N LEU A 133 0.38 9.81 0.09
CA LEU A 133 0.75 9.52 -1.30
C LEU A 133 1.56 10.65 -1.95
N ILE A 134 1.16 11.90 -1.67
CA ILE A 134 1.79 13.07 -2.28
C ILE A 134 3.21 13.29 -1.71
N ASP A 135 3.37 13.18 -0.39
CA ASP A 135 4.64 13.46 0.27
C ASP A 135 5.66 12.34 0.08
N GLU A 136 5.21 11.10 -0.10
CA GLU A 136 6.06 9.92 -0.26
C GLU A 136 6.28 9.55 -1.74
N GLY A 137 5.69 10.31 -2.68
CA GLY A 137 5.85 10.07 -4.12
C GLY A 137 5.24 8.75 -4.58
N VAL A 138 4.13 8.34 -3.96
CA VAL A 138 3.36 7.16 -4.34
C VAL A 138 2.31 7.56 -5.37
N ASP A 139 2.30 6.91 -6.52
CA ASP A 139 1.37 7.22 -7.61
C ASP A 139 -0.04 6.71 -7.33
N VAL A 140 -0.13 5.48 -6.81
CA VAL A 140 -1.39 4.78 -6.53
C VAL A 140 -1.27 4.03 -5.21
N ALA A 141 -2.33 4.02 -4.42
CA ALA A 141 -2.43 3.12 -3.28
C ALA A 141 -3.68 2.23 -3.40
N ILE A 142 -3.58 0.99 -2.92
CA ILE A 142 -4.75 0.15 -2.67
C ILE A 142 -4.90 0.04 -1.16
N ARG A 143 -6.09 0.31 -0.65
CA ARG A 143 -6.37 0.30 0.80
C ARG A 143 -7.72 -0.31 1.06
N SER A 144 -7.88 -0.86 2.27
CA SER A 144 -9.16 -1.32 2.80
C SER A 144 -9.73 -0.32 3.80
N GLY A 145 -11.06 -0.21 3.85
CA GLY A 145 -11.78 0.62 4.81
C GLY A 145 -12.14 2.02 4.29
N GLU A 146 -12.68 2.85 5.19
CA GLU A 146 -13.10 4.21 4.88
C GLU A 146 -11.89 5.14 4.71
N LEU A 147 -12.02 6.07 3.78
CA LEU A 147 -10.95 6.99 3.39
C LEU A 147 -11.28 8.39 3.91
N ALA A 148 -10.40 8.91 4.74
CA ALA A 148 -10.59 10.22 5.37
C ALA A 148 -10.00 11.39 4.56
N ASP A 149 -9.20 11.15 3.53
CA ASP A 149 -8.50 12.21 2.80
C ASP A 149 -9.25 12.65 1.54
N SER A 150 -9.86 13.84 1.59
CA SER A 150 -10.61 14.45 0.49
C SER A 150 -9.75 14.86 -0.72
N ARG A 151 -8.43 14.81 -0.62
CA ARG A 151 -7.49 15.11 -1.72
C ARG A 151 -7.26 13.92 -2.64
N LEU A 152 -7.77 12.75 -2.27
CA LEU A 152 -7.65 11.52 -3.05
C LEU A 152 -8.94 11.20 -3.77
N ILE A 153 -8.80 10.66 -4.96
CA ILE A 153 -9.90 10.02 -5.68
C ILE A 153 -9.84 8.53 -5.34
N ALA A 154 -11.00 7.93 -5.14
CA ALA A 154 -11.15 6.52 -4.81
C ALA A 154 -12.05 5.82 -5.80
N ARG A 155 -11.71 4.58 -6.17
CA ARG A 155 -12.57 3.65 -6.91
C ARG A 155 -12.57 2.31 -6.19
N THR A 156 -13.76 1.83 -5.83
CA THR A 156 -13.91 0.54 -5.16
C THR A 156 -13.59 -0.59 -6.12
N LEU A 157 -12.80 -1.56 -5.65
CA LEU A 157 -12.39 -2.76 -6.39
C LEU A 157 -13.29 -3.96 -6.08
N GLY A 158 -13.74 -4.09 -4.84
CA GLY A 158 -14.60 -5.18 -4.40
C GLY A 158 -14.62 -5.30 -2.88
N GLY A 159 -15.54 -6.12 -2.35
CA GLY A 159 -15.75 -6.34 -0.94
C GLY A 159 -15.20 -7.68 -0.44
N PHE A 160 -15.07 -7.79 0.88
CA PHE A 160 -14.79 -9.02 1.58
C PHE A 160 -15.54 -9.02 2.91
N ARG A 161 -15.87 -10.19 3.41
CA ARG A 161 -16.46 -10.33 4.73
C ARG A 161 -15.41 -10.74 5.77
N PHE A 162 -15.68 -10.46 7.02
CA PHE A 162 -14.90 -11.03 8.10
C PHE A 162 -15.50 -12.38 8.52
N VAL A 163 -14.63 -13.29 8.96
CA VAL A 163 -14.99 -14.57 9.51
C VAL A 163 -14.25 -14.83 10.81
N LEU A 164 -14.86 -15.61 11.69
CA LEU A 164 -14.19 -16.21 12.84
C LEU A 164 -13.68 -17.59 12.43
N CYS A 165 -12.44 -17.89 12.76
CA CYS A 165 -11.86 -19.19 12.45
C CYS A 165 -11.00 -19.72 13.59
N ALA A 166 -10.94 -21.05 13.71
CA ALA A 166 -10.06 -21.76 14.64
C ALA A 166 -9.65 -23.11 14.04
N SER A 167 -8.57 -23.71 14.54
CA SER A 167 -8.18 -25.06 14.12
C SER A 167 -9.13 -26.14 14.69
N PRO A 168 -9.32 -27.25 13.98
CA PRO A 168 -10.09 -28.38 14.50
C PRO A 168 -9.58 -28.90 15.84
N ALA A 169 -8.24 -28.89 16.03
CA ALA A 169 -7.63 -29.33 17.27
C ALA A 169 -8.02 -28.43 18.45
N TYR A 170 -8.02 -27.10 18.24
CA TYR A 170 -8.48 -26.15 19.26
C TYR A 170 -9.94 -26.37 19.64
N LEU A 171 -10.81 -26.54 18.62
CA LEU A 171 -12.24 -26.75 18.85
C LEU A 171 -12.54 -28.10 19.53
N ALA A 172 -11.74 -29.12 19.27
CA ALA A 172 -11.86 -30.42 19.97
C ALA A 172 -11.49 -30.29 21.45
N GLU A 173 -10.52 -29.45 21.82
CA GLU A 173 -10.06 -29.27 23.18
C GLU A 173 -10.95 -28.31 24.00
N TYR A 174 -11.36 -27.18 23.40
CA TYR A 174 -12.07 -26.09 24.09
C TYR A 174 -13.56 -26.01 23.77
N GLY A 175 -14.06 -26.85 22.88
CA GLY A 175 -15.43 -26.81 22.40
C GLY A 175 -15.65 -25.83 21.25
N VAL A 176 -16.82 -25.93 20.61
CA VAL A 176 -17.26 -25.03 19.54
C VAL A 176 -18.24 -24.02 20.15
N PRO A 177 -17.96 -22.71 20.14
CA PRO A 177 -18.90 -21.73 20.68
C PRO A 177 -20.20 -21.74 19.86
N GLY A 178 -21.34 -21.81 20.52
CA GLY A 178 -22.66 -21.78 19.93
C GLY A 178 -23.24 -20.38 19.76
N SER A 179 -22.63 -19.39 20.43
CA SER A 179 -23.06 -17.99 20.38
C SER A 179 -21.88 -17.02 20.56
N PRO A 180 -22.00 -15.74 20.10
CA PRO A 180 -20.96 -14.73 20.33
C PRO A 180 -20.61 -14.54 21.82
N ALA A 181 -21.57 -14.72 22.75
CA ALA A 181 -21.35 -14.57 24.19
C ALA A 181 -20.37 -15.62 24.72
N GLU A 182 -20.35 -16.82 24.16
CA GLU A 182 -19.46 -17.90 24.57
C GLU A 182 -18.00 -17.66 24.24
N LEU A 183 -17.70 -16.70 23.34
CA LEU A 183 -16.33 -16.28 23.05
C LEU A 183 -15.60 -15.77 24.30
N ALA A 184 -16.31 -15.36 25.35
CA ALA A 184 -15.72 -14.98 26.62
C ALA A 184 -14.96 -16.13 27.32
N ALA A 185 -15.33 -17.38 27.04
CA ALA A 185 -14.66 -18.56 27.56
C ALA A 185 -13.53 -19.08 26.63
N HIS A 186 -13.37 -18.49 25.45
CA HIS A 186 -12.38 -18.90 24.48
C HIS A 186 -11.17 -17.97 24.40
N LYS A 187 -10.04 -18.52 23.98
CA LYS A 187 -8.84 -17.76 23.63
C LYS A 187 -9.08 -17.02 22.32
N CYS A 188 -8.86 -15.69 22.31
CA CYS A 188 -9.06 -14.84 21.14
C CYS A 188 -7.75 -14.21 20.69
N ILE A 189 -7.51 -14.17 19.37
CA ILE A 189 -6.34 -13.57 18.74
C ILE A 189 -6.79 -12.27 18.09
N PHE A 190 -6.42 -11.14 18.70
CA PHE A 190 -6.80 -9.81 18.22
C PHE A 190 -5.77 -9.25 17.23
N PHE A 191 -6.27 -8.51 16.25
CA PHE A 191 -5.44 -7.73 15.34
C PHE A 191 -5.36 -6.28 15.82
N ARG A 192 -4.16 -5.71 15.82
CA ARG A 192 -3.89 -4.31 16.11
C ARG A 192 -3.40 -3.60 14.85
N PHE A 193 -4.10 -2.57 14.44
CA PHE A 193 -3.72 -1.77 13.27
C PHE A 193 -2.34 -1.13 13.47
N PRO A 194 -1.35 -1.39 12.58
CA PRO A 194 -0.02 -0.78 12.70
C PRO A 194 -0.04 0.75 12.63
N ALA A 195 -0.96 1.31 11.84
CA ALA A 195 -1.06 2.75 11.63
C ALA A 195 -1.57 3.52 12.85
N THR A 196 -2.53 2.96 13.60
CA THR A 196 -3.23 3.67 14.69
C THR A 196 -2.93 3.10 16.07
N GLY A 197 -2.38 1.88 16.14
CA GLY A 197 -2.22 1.13 17.38
C GLY A 197 -3.52 0.61 17.98
N LEU A 198 -4.67 0.90 17.36
CA LEU A 198 -5.97 0.47 17.84
C LEU A 198 -6.20 -1.02 17.55
N ILE A 199 -6.87 -1.71 18.48
CA ILE A 199 -7.30 -3.09 18.25
C ILE A 199 -8.53 -3.08 17.35
N GLN A 200 -8.54 -3.97 16.36
CA GLN A 200 -9.67 -4.16 15.48
C GLN A 200 -10.85 -4.73 16.29
N PRO A 201 -11.99 -4.03 16.34
CA PRO A 201 -13.18 -4.57 16.99
C PRO A 201 -13.75 -5.72 16.15
N TRP A 202 -14.23 -6.74 16.83
CA TRP A 202 -15.00 -7.82 16.20
C TRP A 202 -16.47 -7.40 16.19
N GLU A 203 -16.99 -7.12 15.02
CA GLU A 203 -18.38 -6.71 14.82
C GLU A 203 -19.23 -7.97 14.57
N LEU A 204 -19.92 -8.41 15.62
CA LEU A 204 -20.73 -9.62 15.59
C LEU A 204 -22.21 -9.28 15.79
N ARG A 205 -23.10 -10.13 15.34
CA ARG A 205 -24.53 -9.94 15.48
C ARG A 205 -24.92 -9.83 16.98
N GLY A 206 -25.39 -8.66 17.37
CA GLY A 206 -25.80 -8.37 18.75
C GLY A 206 -24.62 -8.15 19.72
N MET A 207 -23.38 -8.15 19.26
CA MET A 207 -22.21 -7.99 20.11
C MET A 207 -21.04 -7.33 19.38
N ARG A 208 -20.35 -6.45 20.09
CA ARG A 208 -19.09 -5.85 19.62
C ARG A 208 -17.99 -6.15 20.62
N LEU A 209 -16.95 -6.89 20.19
CA LEU A 209 -15.79 -7.17 21.00
C LEU A 209 -14.71 -6.15 20.72
N THR A 210 -14.18 -5.53 21.76
CA THR A 210 -13.08 -4.56 21.70
C THR A 210 -11.87 -5.09 22.48
N GLY A 211 -10.75 -4.36 22.43
CA GLY A 211 -9.55 -4.73 23.16
C GLY A 211 -9.70 -4.88 24.68
N ASP A 212 -10.76 -4.33 25.25
CA ASP A 212 -11.09 -4.47 26.67
C ASP A 212 -11.84 -5.79 27.00
N PHE A 213 -12.18 -6.56 25.98
CA PHE A 213 -12.84 -7.84 26.14
C PHE A 213 -11.88 -8.84 26.80
N ARG A 214 -12.20 -9.22 28.02
CA ARG A 214 -11.42 -10.19 28.79
C ARG A 214 -11.80 -11.62 28.37
N SER A 215 -11.09 -12.17 27.41
CA SER A 215 -11.10 -13.60 27.14
C SER A 215 -10.08 -14.34 28.00
N ALA A 216 -10.21 -15.64 28.12
CA ALA A 216 -9.39 -16.48 28.99
C ALA A 216 -7.87 -16.44 28.66
N ALA A 217 -7.51 -16.15 27.43
CA ALA A 217 -6.13 -15.84 27.03
C ALA A 217 -6.19 -14.98 25.77
N VAL A 218 -5.47 -13.87 25.76
CA VAL A 218 -5.52 -12.92 24.65
C VAL A 218 -4.14 -12.80 24.04
N MET A 219 -4.05 -13.04 22.73
CA MET A 219 -2.91 -12.65 21.93
C MET A 219 -3.30 -11.45 21.08
N THR A 220 -2.40 -10.49 20.96
CA THR A 220 -2.57 -9.34 20.06
C THR A 220 -1.42 -9.30 19.09
N VAL A 221 -1.73 -9.31 17.80
CA VAL A 221 -0.76 -9.26 16.71
C VAL A 221 -1.06 -8.07 15.78
N ASN A 222 -0.08 -7.61 15.05
CA ASN A 222 -0.24 -6.55 14.07
C ASN A 222 0.01 -7.05 12.62
N ASN A 223 -0.07 -8.36 12.43
CA ASN A 223 0.09 -9.03 11.15
C ASN A 223 -1.01 -10.09 11.02
N ILE A 224 -1.84 -10.00 9.98
CA ILE A 224 -2.97 -10.91 9.75
C ILE A 224 -2.48 -12.33 9.47
N GLU A 225 -1.38 -12.50 8.75
CA GLU A 225 -0.79 -13.82 8.49
C GLU A 225 -0.37 -14.51 9.80
N ALA A 226 0.20 -13.75 10.74
CA ALA A 226 0.51 -14.27 12.06
C ALA A 226 -0.75 -14.71 12.82
N ALA A 227 -1.85 -13.94 12.75
CA ALA A 227 -3.11 -14.34 13.36
C ALA A 227 -3.63 -15.66 12.81
N ILE A 228 -3.58 -15.85 11.49
CA ILE A 228 -3.99 -17.09 10.80
C ILE A 228 -3.13 -18.27 11.26
N ARG A 229 -1.81 -18.12 11.24
CA ARG A 229 -0.87 -19.17 11.64
C ARG A 229 -1.03 -19.57 13.10
N LEU A 230 -1.23 -18.61 13.99
CA LEU A 230 -1.50 -18.87 15.41
C LEU A 230 -2.83 -19.62 15.60
N SER A 231 -3.86 -19.22 14.88
CA SER A 231 -5.16 -19.91 14.92
C SER A 231 -5.05 -21.35 14.41
N ALA A 232 -4.36 -21.58 13.29
CA ALA A 232 -4.09 -22.91 12.75
C ALA A 232 -3.26 -23.78 13.71
N ALA A 233 -2.35 -23.16 14.47
CA ALA A 233 -1.56 -23.83 15.52
C ALA A 233 -2.36 -24.10 16.82
N GLY A 234 -3.66 -23.85 16.87
CA GLY A 234 -4.49 -24.13 18.04
C GLY A 234 -4.41 -23.11 19.16
N MET A 235 -3.89 -21.90 18.89
CA MET A 235 -3.72 -20.89 19.93
C MET A 235 -4.99 -20.10 20.26
N GLY A 236 -6.05 -20.24 19.47
CA GLY A 236 -7.32 -19.57 19.69
C GLY A 236 -8.12 -19.25 18.43
N ILE A 237 -9.21 -18.48 18.62
CA ILE A 237 -10.09 -18.01 17.55
C ILE A 237 -9.55 -16.70 17.00
N ALA A 238 -9.47 -16.57 15.68
CA ALA A 238 -9.10 -15.34 15.00
C ALA A 238 -10.28 -14.74 14.22
N TYR A 239 -10.32 -13.40 14.10
CA TYR A 239 -11.27 -12.64 13.30
C TYR A 239 -10.53 -12.00 12.14
N VAL A 240 -10.73 -12.52 10.94
CA VAL A 240 -9.93 -12.20 9.77
C VAL A 240 -10.79 -12.09 8.50
N PRO A 241 -10.32 -11.44 7.43
CA PRO A 241 -10.99 -11.47 6.13
C PRO A 241 -11.11 -12.89 5.58
N ASP A 242 -12.24 -13.20 4.95
CA ASP A 242 -12.55 -14.55 4.42
C ASP A 242 -11.55 -15.02 3.34
N PHE A 243 -11.11 -14.12 2.47
CA PHE A 243 -10.21 -14.45 1.37
C PHE A 243 -8.82 -14.95 1.84
N VAL A 244 -8.38 -14.56 3.05
CA VAL A 244 -7.05 -14.95 3.54
C VAL A 244 -7.01 -16.32 4.18
N VAL A 245 -8.16 -16.87 4.57
CA VAL A 245 -8.27 -18.19 5.23
C VAL A 245 -8.85 -19.28 4.32
N ARG A 246 -9.27 -18.92 3.10
CA ARG A 246 -9.90 -19.87 2.17
C ARG A 246 -9.05 -21.11 1.96
N GLU A 247 -7.79 -20.94 1.60
CA GLU A 247 -6.84 -22.03 1.39
C GLU A 247 -6.70 -22.92 2.65
N ALA A 248 -6.50 -22.32 3.82
CA ALA A 248 -6.38 -23.07 5.09
C ALA A 248 -7.68 -23.78 5.50
N MET A 249 -8.84 -23.25 5.10
CA MET A 249 -10.13 -23.92 5.29
C MET A 249 -10.31 -25.10 4.32
N ASP A 250 -9.96 -24.90 3.05
CA ASP A 250 -10.03 -25.96 2.02
C ASP A 250 -9.10 -27.14 2.36
N GLU A 251 -7.95 -26.85 2.96
CA GLU A 251 -6.99 -27.85 3.48
C GLU A 251 -7.39 -28.45 4.83
N GLY A 252 -8.47 -27.99 5.45
CA GLY A 252 -8.93 -28.45 6.75
C GLY A 252 -8.06 -28.01 7.95
N GLN A 253 -7.15 -27.06 7.76
CA GLN A 253 -6.33 -26.51 8.85
C GLN A 253 -7.12 -25.56 9.75
N LEU A 254 -8.15 -24.91 9.20
CA LEU A 254 -9.06 -24.02 9.91
C LEU A 254 -10.51 -24.38 9.60
N GLN A 255 -11.39 -24.06 10.55
CA GLN A 255 -12.85 -24.14 10.38
C GLN A 255 -13.48 -22.80 10.73
N GLU A 256 -14.55 -22.42 10.02
CA GLU A 256 -15.35 -21.24 10.37
C GLU A 256 -16.10 -21.50 11.66
N VAL A 257 -16.03 -20.54 12.57
CA VAL A 257 -16.70 -20.53 13.86
C VAL A 257 -17.82 -19.50 13.82
N LEU A 258 -18.99 -19.82 14.37
CA LEU A 258 -20.18 -18.96 14.35
C LEU A 258 -20.50 -18.41 12.95
N PRO A 259 -20.74 -19.25 11.94
CA PRO A 259 -20.95 -18.81 10.58
C PRO A 259 -22.12 -17.82 10.49
N GLY A 260 -21.95 -16.75 9.71
CA GLY A 260 -22.96 -15.71 9.54
C GLY A 260 -23.15 -14.77 10.75
N CYS A 261 -22.34 -14.88 11.81
CA CYS A 261 -22.39 -13.96 12.94
C CYS A 261 -21.59 -12.67 12.73
N CYS A 262 -20.61 -12.67 11.83
CA CYS A 262 -19.88 -11.45 11.49
C CYS A 262 -20.75 -10.53 10.65
N VAL A 263 -20.87 -9.27 11.06
CA VAL A 263 -21.79 -8.29 10.42
C VAL A 263 -21.06 -7.17 9.70
N LYS A 264 -19.73 -7.09 9.86
CA LYS A 264 -18.93 -6.07 9.18
C LYS A 264 -18.34 -6.62 7.88
N ASP A 265 -18.61 -5.90 6.80
CA ASP A 265 -17.93 -6.12 5.54
C ASP A 265 -16.78 -5.11 5.38
N GLY A 266 -15.74 -5.53 4.69
CA GLY A 266 -14.67 -4.66 4.24
C GLY A 266 -14.72 -4.49 2.72
N HIS A 267 -14.04 -3.47 2.22
CA HIS A 267 -13.83 -3.31 0.79
C HIS A 267 -12.43 -2.80 0.51
N PHE A 268 -11.90 -3.11 -0.65
CA PHE A 268 -10.69 -2.51 -1.16
C PHE A 268 -11.03 -1.40 -2.16
N SER A 269 -10.25 -0.33 -2.10
CA SER A 269 -10.33 0.76 -3.06
C SER A 269 -8.95 1.09 -3.60
N VAL A 270 -8.88 1.39 -4.88
CA VAL A 270 -7.72 2.02 -5.49
C VAL A 270 -7.82 3.54 -5.32
N LEU A 271 -6.72 4.17 -4.94
CA LEU A 271 -6.63 5.56 -4.53
C LEU A 271 -5.52 6.25 -5.31
N TRP A 272 -5.77 7.49 -5.72
CA TRP A 272 -4.75 8.33 -6.35
C TRP A 272 -5.02 9.81 -6.06
N PRO A 273 -4.00 10.68 -6.15
CA PRO A 273 -4.17 12.11 -5.95
C PRO A 273 -5.18 12.72 -6.94
N ALA A 274 -6.02 13.65 -6.47
CA ALA A 274 -6.92 14.43 -7.31
C ALA A 274 -6.10 15.44 -8.15
N SER A 275 -5.51 14.97 -9.22
CA SER A 275 -4.74 15.77 -10.17
C SER A 275 -5.56 16.00 -11.43
N ARG A 276 -5.35 17.17 -12.07
CA ARG A 276 -5.99 17.49 -13.34
C ARG A 276 -5.52 16.58 -14.48
N TYR A 277 -4.33 16.02 -14.34
CA TYR A 277 -3.68 15.16 -15.34
C TYR A 277 -3.20 13.88 -14.67
N LEU A 278 -3.79 12.76 -15.08
CA LEU A 278 -3.31 11.42 -14.74
C LEU A 278 -2.37 10.96 -15.85
N SER A 279 -1.17 10.55 -15.48
CA SER A 279 -0.25 9.97 -16.45
C SER A 279 -0.85 8.72 -17.11
N PRO A 280 -0.49 8.42 -18.38
CA PRO A 280 -1.01 7.25 -19.08
C PRO A 280 -0.82 5.94 -18.29
N ARG A 281 0.34 5.74 -17.64
CA ARG A 281 0.62 4.54 -16.83
C ARG A 281 -0.31 4.41 -15.63
N ILE A 282 -0.59 5.53 -14.93
CA ILE A 282 -1.50 5.53 -13.78
C ILE A 282 -2.93 5.23 -14.23
N ARG A 283 -3.40 5.88 -15.31
CA ARG A 283 -4.73 5.64 -15.88
C ARG A 283 -4.90 4.19 -16.30
N CYS A 284 -3.97 3.66 -17.10
CA CYS A 284 -4.00 2.26 -17.53
C CYS A 284 -4.02 1.29 -16.36
N PHE A 285 -3.24 1.57 -15.30
CA PHE A 285 -3.25 0.72 -14.11
C PHE A 285 -4.59 0.77 -13.37
N ILE A 286 -5.16 1.96 -13.14
CA ILE A 286 -6.44 2.12 -12.47
C ILE A 286 -7.55 1.40 -13.26
N ASP A 287 -7.59 1.58 -14.57
CA ASP A 287 -8.60 0.96 -15.43
C ASP A 287 -8.42 -0.56 -15.46
N PHE A 288 -7.18 -1.03 -15.56
CA PHE A 288 -6.85 -2.46 -15.55
C PHE A 288 -7.25 -3.11 -14.22
N ILE A 289 -6.80 -2.55 -13.07
CA ILE A 289 -7.07 -3.17 -11.76
C ILE A 289 -8.56 -3.14 -11.39
N ALA A 290 -9.27 -2.13 -11.86
CA ALA A 290 -10.71 -2.03 -11.65
C ALA A 290 -11.54 -2.95 -12.54
N ALA A 291 -10.98 -3.37 -13.69
CA ALA A 291 -11.57 -4.37 -14.58
C ALA A 291 -11.10 -5.79 -14.28
N ALA A 292 -10.05 -5.96 -13.47
CA ALA A 292 -9.50 -7.26 -13.13
C ALA A 292 -10.51 -8.06 -12.28
N GLU A 293 -10.67 -9.34 -12.60
CA GLU A 293 -11.42 -10.31 -11.79
C GLU A 293 -10.62 -10.65 -10.52
N ILE A 294 -10.62 -9.73 -9.57
CA ILE A 294 -10.07 -9.98 -8.25
C ILE A 294 -11.10 -10.85 -7.51
N PRO A 295 -10.70 -11.96 -6.85
CA PRO A 295 -11.63 -12.85 -6.16
C PRO A 295 -12.17 -12.25 -4.86
N LEU A 296 -12.79 -11.09 -4.98
CA LEU A 296 -13.50 -10.34 -3.95
C LEU A 296 -15.00 -10.53 -4.16
N SER A 297 -15.75 -10.52 -3.08
CA SER A 297 -17.20 -10.47 -3.15
C SER A 297 -17.65 -9.10 -3.71
N PRO A 298 -18.80 -9.01 -4.42
CA PRO A 298 -19.36 -7.72 -4.76
C PRO A 298 -19.55 -6.91 -3.46
N ALA A 299 -19.14 -5.65 -3.47
CA ALA A 299 -19.33 -4.77 -2.33
C ALA A 299 -20.83 -4.75 -1.97
N SER A 300 -21.19 -5.14 -0.75
CA SER A 300 -22.55 -5.00 -0.28
C SER A 300 -22.91 -3.52 -0.35
N ALA A 301 -24.02 -3.19 -1.02
CA ALA A 301 -24.55 -1.84 -1.01
C ALA A 301 -24.86 -1.49 0.46
N SER A 302 -24.14 -0.51 1.01
CA SER A 302 -24.45 0.00 2.34
C SER A 302 -25.92 0.40 2.36
N PRO A 303 -26.71 -0.04 3.35
CA PRO A 303 -28.07 0.45 3.48
C PRO A 303 -27.97 1.97 3.69
N THR A 304 -28.49 2.71 2.72
CA THR A 304 -28.73 4.15 2.82
C THR A 304 -29.67 4.36 4.00
N THR A 305 -29.17 4.95 5.08
CA THR A 305 -29.99 5.49 6.18
C THR A 305 -30.28 6.93 5.90
#